data_c6ec6d1a7c9787d92a04ae4b92512502
#
_entry.id   c6ec6d1a7c9787d92a04ae4b92512502
#
_cell.length_a   1.000
_cell.length_b   1.000
_cell.length_c   1.000
_cell.angle_alpha   90.00
_cell.angle_beta   90.00
_cell.angle_gamma   90.00
#
_symmetry.space_group_name_H-M   'P 1'
#
loop_
_entity.id
_entity.type
_entity.pdbx_description
1 polymer ?
#
loop_
_entity_poly.entity_id
_entity_poly.type
_entity_poly.pdbx_seq_one_letter_code
_entity_poly.pdbx_strand_id
1 'polypeptide(L)'
;MLSSNTEAIGQDNSLRIMLEQPFYRAELGQIGEIRGWALHPYENVDIVEIYIDGQFFSMVPVGGLRGDVKDAYPDAVNSLYSGYAQTVNFKSLEPGFHTMEVVAYTVEGSYNRITSEFCVDGFTGEFISDPSTISLKTVERFHRAHNAIILEGVTVGEMQYNVELVWNTATQGFVIEQTTPYEYIDGDYSKHCRLCSPDM
;
A
#
# COMPACT_ATOMS: atom_id res chain seq x y z
N MET A 1 -28.52 35.01 29.24
CA MET A 1 -28.58 33.55 29.03
C MET A 1 -28.05 33.28 27.62
N LEU A 2 -26.77 32.93 27.49
CA LEU A 2 -26.20 32.52 26.21
C LEU A 2 -26.52 31.05 26.05
N SER A 3 -27.41 30.74 25.10
CA SER A 3 -27.66 29.35 24.68
C SER A 3 -26.41 28.89 23.93
N SER A 4 -25.62 28.08 24.56
CA SER A 4 -24.59 27.33 23.87
C SER A 4 -25.29 26.24 23.03
N ASN A 5 -25.53 26.52 21.77
CA ASN A 5 -25.79 25.46 20.79
C ASN A 5 -24.49 24.67 20.66
N THR A 6 -24.37 23.61 21.41
CA THR A 6 -23.42 22.52 21.10
C THR A 6 -24.08 21.77 19.95
N GLU A 7 -23.79 22.17 18.72
CA GLU A 7 -24.12 21.32 17.57
C GLU A 7 -23.37 20.01 17.77
N ALA A 8 -24.11 18.92 17.65
CA ALA A 8 -23.55 17.60 17.83
C ALA A 8 -22.49 17.38 16.73
N ILE A 9 -21.23 17.17 17.13
CA ILE A 9 -20.15 16.72 16.26
C ILE A 9 -20.67 15.48 15.52
N GLY A 10 -20.82 15.59 14.20
CA GLY A 10 -21.44 14.56 13.40
C GLY A 10 -20.77 14.40 12.03
N GLN A 11 -21.12 13.32 11.38
CA GLN A 11 -20.70 13.09 9.99
C GLN A 11 -21.34 14.13 9.08
N ASP A 12 -20.51 14.83 8.31
CA ASP A 12 -20.93 15.85 7.35
C ASP A 12 -20.55 15.44 5.92
N ASN A 13 -21.55 15.12 5.12
CA ASN A 13 -21.35 14.72 3.73
C ASN A 13 -20.97 15.88 2.79
N SER A 14 -21.00 17.14 3.25
CA SER A 14 -20.49 18.28 2.50
C SER A 14 -18.95 18.34 2.54
N LEU A 15 -18.32 17.75 3.55
CA LEU A 15 -16.88 17.53 3.63
C LEU A 15 -16.49 16.45 2.62
N ARG A 16 -15.70 16.84 1.64
CA ARG A 16 -15.23 15.99 0.54
C ARG A 16 -13.83 15.48 0.85
N ILE A 17 -13.62 14.21 0.62
CA ILE A 17 -12.30 13.56 0.77
C ILE A 17 -12.00 12.80 -0.51
N MET A 18 -10.76 12.90 -0.97
CA MET A 18 -10.22 12.09 -2.04
C MET A 18 -8.92 11.45 -1.57
N LEU A 19 -8.82 10.15 -1.72
CA LEU A 19 -7.58 9.39 -1.59
C LEU A 19 -7.07 9.11 -3.01
N GLU A 20 -5.91 9.65 -3.34
CA GLU A 20 -5.28 9.49 -4.66
C GLU A 20 -4.22 8.41 -4.64
N GLN A 21 -3.53 8.26 -3.49
CA GLN A 21 -2.57 7.20 -3.25
C GLN A 21 -2.74 6.66 -1.83
N PRO A 22 -2.70 5.34 -1.63
CA PRO A 22 -2.75 4.33 -2.70
C PRO A 22 -4.10 4.37 -3.42
N PHE A 23 -4.09 4.18 -4.73
CA PHE A 23 -5.35 4.00 -5.45
C PHE A 23 -5.96 2.63 -5.10
N TYR A 24 -7.25 2.47 -5.36
CA TYR A 24 -8.00 1.25 -5.05
C TYR A 24 -7.30 0.01 -5.63
N ARG A 25 -6.99 -0.97 -4.76
CA ARG A 25 -6.24 -2.20 -5.05
C ARG A 25 -4.81 -1.99 -5.58
N ALA A 26 -4.19 -0.86 -5.23
CA ALA A 26 -2.77 -0.69 -5.50
C ALA A 26 -1.95 -1.78 -4.80
N GLU A 27 -0.94 -2.28 -5.48
CA GLU A 27 0.10 -3.13 -4.90
C GLU A 27 1.21 -2.23 -4.38
N LEU A 28 1.46 -2.31 -3.07
CA LEU A 28 2.42 -1.46 -2.38
C LEU A 28 3.63 -2.28 -1.95
N GLY A 29 4.79 -1.80 -2.36
CA GLY A 29 6.08 -2.30 -1.87
C GLY A 29 6.39 -1.79 -0.46
N GLN A 30 7.68 -1.62 -0.17
CA GLN A 30 8.14 -1.28 1.18
C GLN A 30 7.82 0.16 1.59
N ILE A 31 8.03 1.13 0.71
CA ILE A 31 7.80 2.56 0.96
C ILE A 31 6.84 3.09 -0.09
N GLY A 32 5.81 3.77 0.37
CA GLY A 32 4.82 4.41 -0.48
C GLY A 32 4.34 5.72 0.12
N GLU A 33 3.40 6.33 -0.55
CA GLU A 33 2.80 7.59 -0.15
C GLU A 33 1.31 7.41 0.08
N ILE A 34 0.80 7.96 1.17
CA ILE A 34 -0.63 8.20 1.36
C ILE A 34 -0.84 9.67 1.07
N ARG A 35 -1.63 9.99 0.05
CA ARG A 35 -1.92 11.36 -0.32
C ARG A 35 -3.30 11.52 -0.93
N GLY A 36 -3.79 12.74 -0.83
CA GLY A 36 -5.05 13.15 -1.38
C GLY A 36 -5.37 14.59 -1.05
N TRP A 37 -6.65 14.90 -1.00
CA TRP A 37 -7.14 16.18 -0.56
C TRP A 37 -8.44 16.03 0.24
N ALA A 38 -8.68 17.00 1.12
CA ALA A 38 -9.92 17.10 1.89
C ALA A 38 -10.39 18.54 1.91
N LEU A 39 -11.68 18.77 1.69
CA LEU A 39 -12.25 20.08 1.46
C LEU A 39 -13.69 20.17 2.00
N HIS A 40 -13.98 21.23 2.76
CA HIS A 40 -15.33 21.61 3.14
C HIS A 40 -15.71 22.95 2.49
N PRO A 41 -16.97 23.13 2.04
CA PRO A 41 -17.37 24.39 1.38
C PRO A 41 -17.20 25.65 2.23
N TYR A 42 -17.40 25.53 3.55
CA TYR A 42 -17.52 26.69 4.46
C TYR A 42 -16.56 26.66 5.65
N GLU A 43 -15.92 25.54 5.91
CA GLU A 43 -15.04 25.34 7.07
C GLU A 43 -13.63 24.93 6.64
N ASN A 44 -12.66 25.21 7.51
CA ASN A 44 -11.32 24.71 7.30
C ASN A 44 -11.25 23.24 7.70
N VAL A 45 -10.65 22.43 6.85
CA VAL A 45 -10.23 21.07 7.20
C VAL A 45 -8.83 21.14 7.79
N ASP A 46 -8.68 20.62 9.00
CA ASP A 46 -7.44 20.73 9.77
C ASP A 46 -6.57 19.47 9.64
N ILE A 47 -7.21 18.32 9.80
CA ILE A 47 -6.48 17.07 9.95
C ILE A 47 -7.19 15.91 9.26
N VAL A 48 -6.36 14.95 8.85
CA VAL A 48 -6.79 13.64 8.36
C VAL A 48 -6.23 12.56 9.26
N GLU A 49 -7.09 11.71 9.79
CA GLU A 49 -6.70 10.47 10.46
C GLU A 49 -6.75 9.30 9.49
N ILE A 50 -5.77 8.43 9.58
CA ILE A 50 -5.66 7.23 8.76
C ILE A 50 -5.75 6.02 9.67
N TYR A 51 -6.62 5.10 9.30
CA TYR A 51 -6.81 3.81 9.95
C TYR A 51 -6.50 2.71 8.94
N ILE A 52 -5.82 1.66 9.36
CA ILE A 52 -5.57 0.46 8.57
C ILE A 52 -6.15 -0.72 9.34
N ASP A 53 -7.01 -1.50 8.69
CA ASP A 53 -7.73 -2.64 9.28
C ASP A 53 -8.46 -2.27 10.59
N GLY A 54 -9.02 -1.05 10.64
CA GLY A 54 -9.71 -0.52 11.79
C GLY A 54 -8.82 -0.06 12.95
N GLN A 55 -7.49 -0.13 12.80
CA GLN A 55 -6.54 0.38 13.79
C GLN A 55 -6.04 1.75 13.39
N PHE A 56 -5.94 2.67 14.37
CA PHE A 56 -5.32 3.98 14.13
C PHE A 56 -3.87 3.81 13.66
N PHE A 57 -3.56 4.40 12.53
CA PHE A 57 -2.25 4.28 11.90
C PHE A 57 -1.45 5.58 12.00
N SER A 58 -2.03 6.69 11.56
CA SER A 58 -1.35 8.00 11.60
C SER A 58 -2.33 9.16 11.47
N MET A 59 -1.80 10.36 11.68
CA MET A 59 -2.49 11.63 11.58
C MET A 59 -1.69 12.57 10.67
N VAL A 60 -2.34 13.16 9.68
CA VAL A 60 -1.71 13.99 8.65
C VAL A 60 -2.38 15.36 8.61
N PRO A 61 -1.63 16.48 8.76
CA PRO A 61 -2.21 17.80 8.63
C PRO A 61 -2.61 18.06 7.17
N VAL A 62 -3.69 18.83 7.00
CA VAL A 62 -4.14 19.35 5.70
C VAL A 62 -3.49 20.72 5.48
N GLY A 63 -2.93 20.95 4.28
CA GLY A 63 -2.23 22.21 3.98
C GLY A 63 -1.38 22.14 2.71
N GLY A 64 -1.34 21.00 2.05
CA GLY A 64 -0.62 20.83 0.79
C GLY A 64 -1.25 21.64 -0.35
N LEU A 65 -0.39 22.22 -1.22
CA LEU A 65 -0.82 23.06 -2.35
C LEU A 65 -1.55 22.22 -3.40
N ARG A 66 -2.78 22.62 -3.76
CA ARG A 66 -3.66 21.97 -4.73
C ARG A 66 -4.31 22.99 -5.68
N GLY A 67 -3.58 23.39 -6.70
CA GLY A 67 -4.10 24.28 -7.76
C GLY A 67 -5.30 23.68 -8.50
N ASP A 68 -5.27 22.39 -8.76
CA ASP A 68 -6.33 21.64 -9.42
C ASP A 68 -7.65 21.64 -8.60
N VAL A 69 -7.54 21.48 -7.28
CA VAL A 69 -8.71 21.54 -6.38
C VAL A 69 -9.24 22.97 -6.31
N LYS A 70 -8.35 23.97 -6.29
CA LYS A 70 -8.76 25.39 -6.34
C LYS A 70 -9.51 25.73 -7.61
N ASP A 71 -9.07 25.22 -8.75
CA ASP A 71 -9.74 25.43 -10.04
C ASP A 71 -11.12 24.75 -10.09
N ALA A 72 -11.23 23.55 -9.51
CA ALA A 72 -12.49 22.81 -9.45
C ALA A 72 -13.49 23.36 -8.41
N TYR A 73 -12.99 23.93 -7.32
CA TYR A 73 -13.79 24.43 -6.19
C TYR A 73 -13.34 25.84 -5.77
N PRO A 74 -13.49 26.85 -6.65
CA PRO A 74 -12.95 28.19 -6.43
C PRO A 74 -13.51 28.92 -5.21
N ASP A 75 -14.78 28.61 -4.84
CA ASP A 75 -15.49 29.29 -3.77
C ASP A 75 -15.35 28.59 -2.41
N ALA A 76 -14.77 27.39 -2.36
CA ALA A 76 -14.62 26.66 -1.12
C ALA A 76 -13.43 27.18 -0.29
N VAL A 77 -13.60 27.16 1.03
CA VAL A 77 -12.62 27.65 1.98
C VAL A 77 -11.34 26.84 1.86
N ASN A 78 -10.20 27.55 1.76
CA ASN A 78 -8.85 26.94 1.68
C ASN A 78 -8.66 25.88 0.58
N SER A 79 -9.44 25.90 -0.49
CA SER A 79 -9.34 24.91 -1.57
C SER A 79 -7.93 24.79 -2.16
N LEU A 80 -7.15 25.90 -2.18
CA LEU A 80 -5.76 25.89 -2.64
C LEU A 80 -4.82 25.08 -1.72
N TYR A 81 -5.15 24.97 -0.43
CA TYR A 81 -4.33 24.30 0.58
C TYR A 81 -5.03 23.07 1.17
N SER A 82 -5.75 22.34 0.33
CA SER A 82 -6.57 21.20 0.73
C SER A 82 -5.84 19.84 0.69
N GLY A 83 -4.60 19.82 0.26
CA GLY A 83 -3.81 18.58 0.12
C GLY A 83 -3.34 18.03 1.46
N TYR A 84 -3.26 16.69 1.54
CA TYR A 84 -2.55 15.96 2.58
C TYR A 84 -1.62 14.93 1.94
N ALA A 85 -0.46 14.70 2.55
CA ALA A 85 0.49 13.69 2.08
C ALA A 85 1.38 13.21 3.22
N GLN A 86 1.68 11.91 3.23
CA GLN A 86 2.60 11.27 4.15
C GLN A 86 3.32 10.10 3.46
N THR A 87 4.64 10.05 3.61
CA THR A 87 5.42 8.86 3.23
C THR A 87 5.31 7.81 4.34
N VAL A 88 5.03 6.58 3.95
CA VAL A 88 4.78 5.46 4.86
C VAL A 88 5.63 4.26 4.48
N ASN A 89 6.15 3.56 5.48
CA ASN A 89 6.75 2.25 5.31
C ASN A 89 5.69 1.17 5.56
N PHE A 90 5.14 0.62 4.49
CA PHE A 90 4.14 -0.44 4.54
C PHE A 90 4.70 -1.82 4.93
N LYS A 91 6.03 -1.98 5.01
CA LYS A 91 6.66 -3.24 5.41
C LYS A 91 6.31 -3.68 6.84
N SER A 92 5.79 -2.78 7.67
CA SER A 92 5.30 -3.11 9.01
C SER A 92 3.94 -3.81 9.02
N LEU A 93 3.25 -3.84 7.88
CA LEU A 93 1.99 -4.56 7.70
C LEU A 93 2.28 -5.98 7.19
N GLU A 94 1.40 -6.91 7.53
CA GLU A 94 1.46 -8.27 6.99
C GLU A 94 1.19 -8.25 5.48
N PRO A 95 1.78 -9.18 4.71
CA PRO A 95 1.47 -9.30 3.29
C PRO A 95 0.00 -9.62 3.02
N GLY A 96 -0.59 -8.98 2.03
CA GLY A 96 -1.96 -9.24 1.62
C GLY A 96 -2.83 -7.99 1.50
N PHE A 97 -4.14 -8.21 1.42
CA PHE A 97 -5.11 -7.11 1.32
C PHE A 97 -5.38 -6.47 2.67
N HIS A 98 -5.36 -5.15 2.66
CA HIS A 98 -5.67 -4.29 3.81
C HIS A 98 -6.77 -3.29 3.44
N THR A 99 -7.50 -2.86 4.45
CA THR A 99 -8.49 -1.79 4.32
C THR A 99 -7.94 -0.51 4.93
N MET A 100 -7.93 0.57 4.15
CA MET A 100 -7.59 1.91 4.63
C MET A 100 -8.85 2.73 4.78
N GLU A 101 -9.07 3.31 5.95
CA GLU A 101 -10.06 4.34 6.20
C GLU A 101 -9.36 5.68 6.40
N VAL A 102 -9.82 6.70 5.70
CA VAL A 102 -9.35 8.08 5.80
C VAL A 102 -10.48 8.92 6.34
N VAL A 103 -10.27 9.53 7.49
CA VAL A 103 -11.24 10.37 8.19
C VAL A 103 -10.71 11.80 8.24
N ALA A 104 -11.41 12.74 7.63
CA ALA A 104 -11.06 14.15 7.70
C ALA A 104 -11.95 14.87 8.71
N TYR A 105 -11.36 15.84 9.41
CA TYR A 105 -12.03 16.65 10.40
C TYR A 105 -11.91 18.13 10.05
N THR A 106 -13.01 18.88 10.22
CA THR A 106 -12.98 20.33 10.20
C THR A 106 -12.52 20.88 11.53
N VAL A 107 -12.11 22.14 11.55
CA VAL A 107 -11.73 22.84 12.80
C VAL A 107 -12.90 22.87 13.80
N GLU A 108 -14.13 22.89 13.31
CA GLU A 108 -15.35 22.90 14.13
C GLU A 108 -15.74 21.48 14.64
N GLY A 109 -15.04 20.43 14.17
CA GLY A 109 -15.19 19.05 14.63
C GLY A 109 -16.15 18.20 13.78
N SER A 110 -16.74 18.74 12.70
CA SER A 110 -17.45 17.93 11.71
C SER A 110 -16.47 16.98 11.02
N TYR A 111 -16.91 15.79 10.65
CA TYR A 111 -16.05 14.80 10.00
C TYR A 111 -16.75 14.10 8.83
N ASN A 112 -15.94 13.57 7.93
CA ASN A 112 -16.38 12.60 6.94
C ASN A 112 -15.28 11.55 6.74
N ARG A 113 -15.61 10.44 6.09
CA ARG A 113 -14.68 9.33 5.86
C ARG A 113 -14.87 8.65 4.53
N ILE A 114 -13.80 8.10 4.03
CA ILE A 114 -13.80 7.21 2.86
C ILE A 114 -12.99 5.95 3.21
N THR A 115 -13.28 4.87 2.49
CA THR A 115 -12.60 3.59 2.66
C THR A 115 -12.06 3.11 1.31
N SER A 116 -10.86 2.56 1.30
CA SER A 116 -10.22 1.96 0.13
C SER A 116 -9.49 0.68 0.51
N GLU A 117 -9.33 -0.23 -0.45
CA GLU A 117 -8.52 -1.44 -0.30
C GLU A 117 -7.19 -1.25 -1.01
N PHE A 118 -6.12 -1.80 -0.44
CA PHE A 118 -4.80 -1.90 -1.06
C PHE A 118 -4.17 -3.26 -0.72
N CYS A 119 -3.17 -3.67 -1.48
CA CYS A 119 -2.42 -4.89 -1.23
C CYS A 119 -0.99 -4.54 -0.84
N VAL A 120 -0.48 -5.14 0.23
CA VAL A 120 0.93 -5.07 0.58
C VAL A 120 1.63 -6.26 -0.01
N ASP A 121 2.58 -5.99 -0.91
CA ASP A 121 3.47 -7.00 -1.44
C ASP A 121 4.39 -7.47 -0.33
N GLY A 122 4.28 -8.73 -0.01
CA GLY A 122 5.11 -9.35 1.00
C GLY A 122 5.89 -10.50 0.43
N PHE A 123 7.02 -10.73 1.05
CA PHE A 123 7.74 -11.95 0.87
C PHE A 123 6.89 -13.12 1.41
N THR A 124 6.39 -13.96 0.52
CA THR A 124 5.68 -15.19 0.88
C THR A 124 6.67 -16.35 0.85
N GLY A 125 7.17 -16.73 2.00
CA GLY A 125 8.15 -17.82 2.08
C GLY A 125 8.95 -17.78 3.38
N GLU A 126 9.96 -18.63 3.49
CA GLU A 126 10.85 -18.65 4.63
C GLU A 126 11.83 -17.47 4.58
N PHE A 127 11.88 -16.68 5.65
CA PHE A 127 12.77 -15.53 5.73
C PHE A 127 14.23 -15.94 5.92
N ILE A 128 15.09 -15.56 4.98
CA ILE A 128 16.54 -15.83 5.06
C ILE A 128 17.22 -14.65 5.76
N SER A 129 17.55 -14.83 7.04
CA SER A 129 18.17 -13.78 7.85
C SER A 129 19.68 -13.62 7.60
N ASP A 130 20.35 -14.69 7.19
CA ASP A 130 21.79 -14.68 6.92
C ASP A 130 22.08 -14.98 5.43
N PRO A 131 22.38 -13.95 4.62
CA PRO A 131 22.64 -14.13 3.20
C PRO A 131 23.93 -14.94 2.91
N SER A 132 24.83 -15.11 3.89
CA SER A 132 26.04 -15.92 3.71
C SER A 132 25.73 -17.42 3.58
N THR A 133 24.55 -17.84 4.03
CA THR A 133 24.08 -19.23 3.90
C THR A 133 23.53 -19.56 2.52
N ILE A 134 23.32 -18.56 1.66
CA ILE A 134 22.76 -18.74 0.31
C ILE A 134 23.88 -19.26 -0.62
N SER A 135 23.62 -20.37 -1.31
CA SER A 135 24.49 -20.89 -2.35
C SER A 135 23.74 -21.08 -3.66
N LEU A 136 24.19 -20.37 -4.69
CA LEU A 136 23.69 -20.54 -6.05
C LEU A 136 24.42 -21.67 -6.82
N LYS A 137 25.41 -22.31 -6.20
CA LYS A 137 26.19 -23.39 -6.83
C LYS A 137 25.35 -24.65 -7.07
N THR A 138 24.27 -24.79 -6.34
CA THR A 138 23.35 -25.92 -6.40
C THR A 138 22.15 -25.68 -7.29
N VAL A 139 22.06 -24.50 -7.93
CA VAL A 139 20.98 -24.23 -8.87
C VAL A 139 21.05 -25.20 -10.05
N GLU A 140 20.06 -26.05 -10.16
CA GLU A 140 20.00 -27.09 -11.20
C GLU A 140 19.32 -26.55 -12.46
N ARG A 141 18.34 -25.67 -12.29
CA ARG A 141 17.52 -25.10 -13.36
C ARG A 141 17.18 -23.65 -13.11
N PHE A 142 16.91 -22.93 -14.18
CA PHE A 142 16.27 -21.63 -14.10
C PHE A 142 15.23 -21.48 -15.20
N HIS A 143 14.16 -20.80 -14.90
CA HIS A 143 13.09 -20.49 -15.84
C HIS A 143 12.90 -18.99 -15.97
N ARG A 144 12.34 -18.57 -17.11
CA ARG A 144 11.97 -17.19 -17.34
C ARG A 144 10.44 -17.12 -17.53
N ALA A 145 9.80 -16.22 -16.80
CA ALA A 145 8.40 -15.90 -16.98
C ALA A 145 8.26 -14.38 -17.00
N HIS A 146 7.79 -13.79 -18.08
CA HIS A 146 7.57 -12.35 -18.25
C HIS A 146 8.68 -11.48 -17.62
N ASN A 147 8.46 -11.00 -16.39
CA ASN A 147 9.36 -10.16 -15.60
C ASN A 147 10.03 -10.92 -14.43
N ALA A 148 9.91 -12.24 -14.39
CA ALA A 148 10.43 -13.08 -13.31
C ALA A 148 11.52 -14.05 -13.78
N ILE A 149 12.39 -14.44 -12.85
CA ILE A 149 13.38 -15.50 -12.98
C ILE A 149 13.17 -16.46 -11.82
N ILE A 150 12.98 -17.74 -12.11
CA ILE A 150 12.84 -18.79 -11.09
C ILE A 150 14.14 -19.59 -11.06
N LEU A 151 14.77 -19.67 -9.89
CA LEU A 151 15.94 -20.47 -9.61
C LEU A 151 15.52 -21.69 -8.81
N GLU A 152 15.75 -22.88 -9.32
CA GLU A 152 15.42 -24.14 -8.64
C GLU A 152 16.66 -24.73 -7.96
N GLY A 153 16.49 -25.17 -6.71
CA GLY A 153 17.56 -25.83 -5.95
C GLY A 153 18.58 -24.86 -5.32
N VAL A 154 18.20 -23.64 -5.01
CA VAL A 154 19.05 -22.72 -4.24
C VAL A 154 19.23 -23.27 -2.83
N THR A 155 20.47 -23.54 -2.40
CA THR A 155 20.75 -23.97 -1.04
C THR A 155 20.83 -22.78 -0.09
N VAL A 156 20.13 -22.89 1.04
CA VAL A 156 20.18 -21.95 2.17
C VAL A 156 20.41 -22.77 3.44
N GLY A 157 21.59 -22.68 4.00
CA GLY A 157 21.97 -23.58 5.10
C GLY A 157 21.94 -25.05 4.68
N GLU A 158 21.08 -25.85 5.30
CA GLU A 158 20.91 -27.28 5.01
C GLU A 158 19.70 -27.58 4.09
N MET A 159 18.93 -26.56 3.76
CA MET A 159 17.71 -26.72 2.96
C MET A 159 17.89 -26.24 1.52
N GLN A 160 17.07 -26.75 0.63
CA GLN A 160 16.99 -26.29 -0.75
C GLN A 160 15.63 -25.64 -1.03
N TYR A 161 15.65 -24.59 -1.85
CA TYR A 161 14.48 -23.78 -2.19
C TYR A 161 14.40 -23.50 -3.68
N ASN A 162 13.20 -23.31 -4.17
CA ASN A 162 12.94 -22.57 -5.39
C ASN A 162 12.82 -21.09 -5.02
N VAL A 163 13.54 -20.23 -5.73
CA VAL A 163 13.55 -18.78 -5.49
C VAL A 163 13.00 -18.08 -6.73
N GLU A 164 11.94 -17.34 -6.56
CA GLU A 164 11.39 -16.47 -7.60
C GLU A 164 11.90 -15.05 -7.43
N LEU A 165 12.54 -14.54 -8.48
CA LEU A 165 13.04 -13.17 -8.57
C LEU A 165 12.16 -12.40 -9.56
N VAL A 166 11.56 -11.30 -9.13
CA VAL A 166 10.71 -10.44 -9.96
C VAL A 166 11.38 -9.09 -10.16
N TRP A 167 11.24 -8.54 -11.38
CA TRP A 167 11.75 -7.21 -11.67
C TRP A 167 10.92 -6.15 -10.95
N ASN A 168 11.57 -5.41 -10.07
CA ASN A 168 10.97 -4.28 -9.36
C ASN A 168 11.38 -2.97 -10.02
N THR A 169 10.41 -2.26 -10.59
CA THR A 169 10.65 -1.01 -11.32
C THR A 169 11.11 0.12 -10.40
N ALA A 170 10.66 0.14 -9.14
CA ALA A 170 11.04 1.20 -8.20
C ALA A 170 12.51 1.10 -7.77
N THR A 171 13.02 -0.12 -7.58
CA THR A 171 14.43 -0.37 -7.22
C THR A 171 15.34 -0.57 -8.44
N GLN A 172 14.77 -0.66 -9.66
CA GLN A 172 15.48 -0.96 -10.90
C GLN A 172 16.33 -2.23 -10.79
N GLY A 173 15.77 -3.29 -10.18
CA GLY A 173 16.48 -4.54 -9.94
C GLY A 173 15.54 -5.72 -9.74
N PHE A 174 16.11 -6.92 -9.73
CA PHE A 174 15.39 -8.11 -9.32
C PHE A 174 15.34 -8.20 -7.80
N VAL A 175 14.15 -8.46 -7.27
CA VAL A 175 13.92 -8.72 -5.84
C VAL A 175 13.39 -10.13 -5.66
N ILE A 176 13.66 -10.74 -4.51
CA ILE A 176 13.07 -12.04 -4.18
C ILE A 176 11.60 -11.79 -3.87
N GLU A 177 10.72 -12.38 -4.65
CA GLU A 177 9.26 -12.35 -4.47
C GLU A 177 8.80 -13.49 -3.58
N GLN A 178 9.31 -14.69 -3.87
CA GLN A 178 8.90 -15.92 -3.20
C GLN A 178 10.05 -16.91 -3.05
N THR A 179 10.03 -17.66 -1.93
CA THR A 179 10.80 -18.89 -1.77
C THR A 179 9.86 -20.04 -1.40
N THR A 180 10.04 -21.17 -2.05
CA THR A 180 9.30 -22.41 -1.72
C THR A 180 10.31 -23.54 -1.49
N PRO A 181 10.06 -24.47 -0.57
CA PRO A 181 10.90 -25.65 -0.43
C PRO A 181 11.09 -26.35 -1.79
N TYR A 182 12.33 -26.75 -2.08
CA TYR A 182 12.61 -27.49 -3.30
C TYR A 182 12.15 -28.93 -3.13
N GLU A 183 11.08 -29.28 -3.82
CA GLU A 183 10.65 -30.67 -3.95
C GLU A 183 11.07 -31.15 -5.34
N TYR A 184 11.94 -32.14 -5.40
CA TYR A 184 12.28 -32.78 -6.67
C TYR A 184 11.04 -33.50 -7.22
N ILE A 185 10.36 -32.86 -8.17
CA ILE A 185 9.20 -33.43 -8.85
C ILE A 185 9.65 -33.82 -10.25
N ASP A 186 9.64 -35.11 -10.50
CA ASP A 186 9.97 -35.67 -11.81
C ASP A 186 8.88 -35.24 -12.84
N GLY A 187 9.20 -34.22 -13.64
CA GLY A 187 8.63 -34.00 -14.96
C GLY A 187 7.38 -33.13 -15.15
N ASP A 188 6.75 -32.50 -14.16
CA ASP A 188 5.55 -31.65 -14.40
C ASP A 188 5.71 -30.20 -13.90
N TYR A 189 6.17 -29.34 -14.80
CA TYR A 189 6.48 -27.92 -14.54
C TYR A 189 5.26 -26.99 -14.53
N SER A 190 4.08 -27.47 -14.94
CA SER A 190 2.92 -26.62 -15.16
C SER A 190 2.18 -26.20 -13.87
N LYS A 191 2.50 -26.81 -12.72
CA LYS A 191 1.72 -26.67 -11.49
C LYS A 191 2.25 -25.67 -10.47
N HIS A 192 3.45 -25.13 -10.66
CA HIS A 192 4.13 -24.35 -9.62
C HIS A 192 4.36 -22.86 -9.95
N CYS A 193 4.04 -22.44 -11.17
CA CYS A 193 4.12 -21.02 -11.54
C CYS A 193 2.72 -20.39 -11.53
N ARG A 194 2.44 -19.48 -10.59
CA ARG A 194 1.21 -18.69 -10.59
C ARG A 194 1.06 -17.84 -11.86
N LEU A 195 2.18 -17.50 -12.50
CA LEU A 195 2.23 -16.71 -13.74
C LEU A 195 2.02 -17.56 -15.01
N CYS A 196 1.99 -18.89 -14.89
CA CYS A 196 1.78 -19.81 -16.00
C CYS A 196 0.33 -20.27 -16.14
N SER A 197 -0.62 -19.67 -15.44
CA SER A 197 -2.04 -19.96 -15.61
C SER A 197 -2.51 -19.41 -16.96
N PRO A 198 -3.06 -20.23 -17.86
CA PRO A 198 -3.47 -19.80 -19.21
C PRO A 198 -4.76 -18.97 -19.24
N ASP A 199 -5.33 -18.62 -18.09
CA ASP A 199 -6.62 -17.93 -17.97
C ASP A 199 -6.45 -16.53 -17.32
N MET A 200 -5.86 -15.60 -18.06
CA MET A 200 -6.11 -14.15 -17.96
C MET A 200 -5.94 -13.51 -19.31
#